data_b710ede569ca2bd8581ceec64d96636c
#
_entry.id   b710ede569ca2bd8581ceec64d96636c
#
_cell.length_a   1.000
_cell.length_b   1.000
_cell.length_c   1.000
_cell.angle_alpha   90.00
_cell.angle_beta   90.00
_cell.angle_gamma   90.00
#
_symmetry.space_group_name_H-M   'P 1'
#
loop_
_entity.id
_entity.type
_entity.pdbx_description
1 polymer ?
#
loop_
_entity_poly.entity_id
_entity_poly.type
_entity_poly.pdbx_seq_one_letter_code
_entity_poly.pdbx_strand_id
1 'polypeptide(L)'
;NPRVEALIQAARRDGIEIQPANRARLTQISGESRHQGIVAEVRRSTVLDEAGLRSLVEQRLEHGGQLLLLVLDGIQDPHNLGACMRTADAAGVDAIVVPRHGAAGLGPTVSKVAAGAAEQLTFVPVANLGRMLDWLGEYGVRRIGTSDRADSSLFEADLGGSVALVMGREHTGLSKAISARCDVLVSLPMQGVVSSLNVSVATGICLYEIQRRRS
;
A
#
# COMPACT_ATOMS: atom_id res chain seq x y z
N ASN A 1 17.25 -25.27 -16.09
CA ASN A 1 17.51 -24.38 -14.95
C ASN A 1 16.85 -24.98 -13.71
N PRO A 2 17.62 -25.42 -12.68
CA PRO A 2 17.06 -26.11 -11.50
C PRO A 2 15.93 -25.35 -10.79
N ARG A 3 16.01 -24.02 -10.76
CA ARG A 3 14.95 -23.18 -10.17
C ARG A 3 13.66 -23.22 -10.97
N VAL A 4 13.75 -23.24 -12.30
CA VAL A 4 12.58 -23.35 -13.19
C VAL A 4 11.92 -24.71 -13.02
N GLU A 5 12.70 -25.78 -12.95
CA GLU A 5 12.20 -27.14 -12.72
C GLU A 5 11.50 -27.30 -11.37
N ALA A 6 12.08 -26.73 -10.30
CA ALA A 6 11.46 -26.73 -8.98
C ALA A 6 10.11 -26.01 -8.97
N LEU A 7 10.01 -24.86 -9.66
CA LEU A 7 8.74 -24.12 -9.81
C LEU A 7 7.70 -24.90 -10.63
N ILE A 8 8.12 -25.57 -11.72
CA ILE A 8 7.24 -26.41 -12.51
C ILE A 8 6.69 -27.58 -11.68
N GLN A 9 7.54 -28.23 -10.87
CA GLN A 9 7.11 -29.30 -9.99
C GLN A 9 6.13 -28.82 -8.92
N ALA A 10 6.39 -27.66 -8.30
CA ALA A 10 5.48 -27.04 -7.34
C ALA A 10 4.12 -26.71 -7.99
N ALA A 11 4.12 -26.07 -9.15
CA ALA A 11 2.91 -25.74 -9.88
C ALA A 11 2.08 -26.98 -10.23
N ARG A 12 2.71 -28.06 -10.68
CA ARG A 12 2.03 -29.33 -10.96
C ARG A 12 1.40 -29.95 -9.71
N ARG A 13 2.12 -29.94 -8.59
CA ARG A 13 1.60 -30.47 -7.31
C ARG A 13 0.38 -29.68 -6.84
N ASP A 14 0.38 -28.37 -7.05
CA ASP A 14 -0.68 -27.46 -6.62
C ASP A 14 -1.80 -27.32 -7.68
N GLY A 15 -1.80 -28.15 -8.75
CA GLY A 15 -2.82 -28.17 -9.79
C GLY A 15 -2.86 -26.95 -10.71
N ILE A 16 -1.75 -26.18 -10.75
CA ILE A 16 -1.66 -24.99 -11.61
C ILE A 16 -1.38 -25.41 -13.05
N GLU A 17 -2.20 -24.90 -13.98
CA GLU A 17 -2.00 -25.16 -15.41
C GLU A 17 -0.69 -24.54 -15.91
N ILE A 18 0.09 -25.34 -16.63
CA ILE A 18 1.39 -24.91 -17.19
C ILE A 18 1.30 -24.96 -18.71
N GLN A 19 1.50 -23.81 -19.35
CA GLN A 19 1.54 -23.68 -20.80
C GLN A 19 2.98 -23.41 -21.27
N PRO A 20 3.56 -24.28 -22.12
CA PRO A 20 4.86 -24.01 -22.73
C PRO A 20 4.77 -22.79 -23.67
N ALA A 21 5.72 -21.88 -23.56
CA ALA A 21 5.79 -20.70 -24.40
C ALA A 21 7.24 -20.38 -24.80
N ASN A 22 7.43 -19.77 -25.94
CA ASN A 22 8.74 -19.26 -26.37
C ASN A 22 9.02 -17.88 -25.70
N ARG A 23 10.27 -17.45 -25.77
CA ARG A 23 10.73 -16.21 -25.14
C ARG A 23 9.95 -14.98 -25.62
N ALA A 24 9.62 -14.90 -26.92
CA ALA A 24 8.87 -13.80 -27.49
C ALA A 24 7.45 -13.70 -26.88
N ARG A 25 6.78 -14.85 -26.71
CA ARG A 25 5.45 -14.92 -26.08
C ARG A 25 5.51 -14.55 -24.61
N LEU A 26 6.52 -15.00 -23.87
CA LEU A 26 6.72 -14.62 -22.47
C LEU A 26 6.96 -13.11 -22.32
N THR A 27 7.78 -12.51 -23.19
CA THR A 27 7.99 -11.05 -23.23
C THR A 27 6.69 -10.30 -23.52
N GLN A 28 5.89 -10.80 -24.46
CA GLN A 28 4.59 -10.19 -24.80
C GLN A 28 3.62 -10.22 -23.60
N ILE A 29 3.54 -11.35 -22.88
CA ILE A 29 2.63 -11.51 -21.72
C ILE A 29 3.11 -10.66 -20.54
N SER A 30 4.41 -10.67 -20.24
CA SER A 30 4.96 -9.96 -19.08
C SER A 30 5.12 -8.45 -19.30
N GLY A 31 5.19 -8.00 -20.56
CA GLY A 31 5.60 -6.64 -20.92
C GLY A 31 7.09 -6.35 -20.67
N GLU A 32 7.87 -7.34 -20.21
CA GLU A 32 9.29 -7.20 -19.88
C GLU A 32 10.16 -8.28 -20.54
N SER A 33 11.37 -7.90 -20.99
CA SER A 33 12.34 -8.84 -21.57
C SER A 33 13.09 -9.70 -20.53
N ARG A 34 13.04 -9.33 -19.24
CA ARG A 34 13.77 -9.98 -18.14
C ARG A 34 12.87 -10.90 -17.28
N HIS A 35 12.12 -11.79 -17.91
CA HIS A 35 11.19 -12.72 -17.23
C HIS A 35 11.85 -14.05 -16.76
N GLN A 36 13.16 -14.23 -16.89
CA GLN A 36 13.92 -15.42 -16.45
C GLN A 36 13.40 -16.79 -16.97
N GLY A 37 12.54 -16.79 -18.00
CA GLY A 37 12.00 -18.00 -18.63
C GLY A 37 10.67 -18.49 -18.03
N ILE A 38 10.09 -17.77 -17.10
CA ILE A 38 8.75 -18.04 -16.53
C ILE A 38 7.95 -16.74 -16.42
N VAL A 39 6.65 -16.83 -16.69
CA VAL A 39 5.64 -15.79 -16.44
C VAL A 39 4.45 -16.49 -15.80
N ALA A 40 3.93 -15.96 -14.70
CA ALA A 40 2.70 -16.43 -14.07
C ALA A 40 1.59 -15.40 -14.27
N GLU A 41 0.43 -15.86 -14.68
CA GLU A 41 -0.79 -15.06 -14.69
C GLU A 41 -1.53 -15.31 -13.37
N VAL A 42 -1.71 -14.26 -12.57
CA VAL A 42 -2.30 -14.37 -11.24
C VAL A 42 -3.64 -13.64 -11.22
N ARG A 43 -4.70 -14.31 -10.78
CA ARG A 43 -5.96 -13.63 -10.45
C ARG A 43 -5.76 -12.89 -9.13
N ARG A 44 -5.86 -11.57 -9.16
CA ARG A 44 -5.78 -10.74 -7.95
C ARG A 44 -7.14 -10.77 -7.24
N SER A 45 -7.25 -11.56 -6.18
CA SER A 45 -8.43 -11.59 -5.31
C SER A 45 -8.46 -10.46 -4.27
N THR A 46 -7.41 -9.65 -4.22
CA THR A 46 -7.17 -8.64 -3.17
C THR A 46 -7.60 -7.22 -3.56
N VAL A 47 -8.21 -7.01 -4.73
CA VAL A 47 -8.73 -5.70 -5.12
C VAL A 47 -10.19 -5.60 -4.67
N LEU A 48 -10.48 -4.68 -3.76
CA LEU A 48 -11.82 -4.35 -3.31
C LEU A 48 -12.28 -3.01 -3.90
N ASP A 49 -13.59 -2.84 -3.97
CA ASP A 49 -14.21 -1.53 -4.17
C ASP A 49 -14.51 -0.82 -2.83
N GLU A 50 -15.15 0.34 -2.89
CA GLU A 50 -15.51 1.12 -1.70
C GLU A 50 -16.47 0.37 -0.77
N ALA A 51 -17.36 -0.48 -1.30
CA ALA A 51 -18.28 -1.28 -0.50
C ALA A 51 -17.52 -2.40 0.23
N GLY A 52 -16.61 -3.08 -0.46
CA GLY A 52 -15.73 -4.08 0.13
C GLY A 52 -14.83 -3.50 1.24
N LEU A 53 -14.32 -2.27 1.06
CA LEU A 53 -13.57 -1.58 2.11
C LEU A 53 -14.45 -1.31 3.34
N ARG A 54 -15.71 -0.86 3.16
CA ARG A 54 -16.63 -0.65 4.28
C ARG A 54 -16.87 -1.93 5.07
N SER A 55 -17.17 -3.01 4.38
CA SER A 55 -17.36 -4.32 5.02
C SER A 55 -16.12 -4.79 5.80
N LEU A 56 -14.92 -4.56 5.25
CA LEU A 56 -13.66 -4.87 5.95
C LEU A 56 -13.52 -4.04 7.23
N VAL A 57 -13.78 -2.73 7.17
CA VAL A 57 -13.71 -1.83 8.33
C VAL A 57 -14.72 -2.23 9.40
N GLU A 58 -15.99 -2.45 9.02
CA GLU A 58 -17.07 -2.85 9.91
C GLU A 58 -16.73 -4.16 10.63
N GLN A 59 -16.37 -5.20 9.88
CA GLN A 59 -16.00 -6.50 10.44
C GLN A 59 -14.81 -6.41 11.41
N ARG A 60 -13.79 -5.62 11.05
CA ARG A 60 -12.60 -5.48 11.91
C ARG A 60 -12.94 -4.81 13.24
N LEU A 61 -13.77 -3.76 13.21
CA LEU A 61 -14.17 -3.00 14.40
C LEU A 61 -15.19 -3.76 15.27
N GLU A 62 -16.16 -4.46 14.67
CA GLU A 62 -17.14 -5.27 15.38
C GLU A 62 -16.51 -6.39 16.21
N HIS A 63 -15.40 -6.95 15.74
CA HIS A 63 -14.64 -7.96 16.49
C HIS A 63 -13.65 -7.36 17.50
N GLY A 64 -13.72 -6.07 17.79
CA GLY A 64 -12.82 -5.37 18.71
C GLY A 64 -11.37 -5.27 18.25
N GLY A 65 -11.10 -5.52 16.96
CA GLY A 65 -9.79 -5.40 16.35
C GLY A 65 -9.39 -3.94 16.09
N GLN A 66 -8.09 -3.67 16.11
CA GLN A 66 -7.55 -2.39 15.66
C GLN A 66 -7.30 -2.45 14.15
N LEU A 67 -7.77 -1.43 13.43
CA LEU A 67 -7.59 -1.28 11.99
C LEU A 67 -6.32 -0.49 11.68
N LEU A 68 -5.55 -0.90 10.67
CA LEU A 68 -4.46 -0.13 10.11
C LEU A 68 -4.62 0.00 8.60
N LEU A 69 -4.93 1.19 8.13
CA LEU A 69 -5.02 1.50 6.72
C LEU A 69 -3.83 2.36 6.29
N LEU A 70 -3.31 2.11 5.08
CA LEU A 70 -2.38 2.99 4.40
C LEU A 70 -3.10 3.70 3.26
N VAL A 71 -3.22 5.01 3.34
CA VAL A 71 -3.88 5.86 2.34
C VAL A 71 -2.80 6.64 1.59
N LEU A 72 -2.72 6.45 0.27
CA LEU A 72 -1.70 7.09 -0.58
C LEU A 72 -2.37 8.13 -1.48
N ASP A 73 -2.24 9.43 -1.15
CA ASP A 73 -2.85 10.53 -1.92
C ASP A 73 -2.03 10.83 -3.20
N GLY A 74 -2.22 9.98 -4.22
CA GLY A 74 -1.73 10.26 -5.56
C GLY A 74 -0.25 9.94 -5.81
N ILE A 75 0.28 8.91 -5.19
CA ILE A 75 1.60 8.34 -5.54
C ILE A 75 1.56 7.85 -6.98
N GLN A 76 2.42 8.38 -7.85
CA GLN A 76 2.43 8.09 -9.29
C GLN A 76 3.52 7.13 -9.73
N ASP A 77 4.65 7.08 -9.01
CA ASP A 77 5.74 6.16 -9.33
C ASP A 77 5.38 4.73 -8.90
N PRO A 78 5.32 3.76 -9.84
CA PRO A 78 5.06 2.36 -9.51
C PRO A 78 6.14 1.72 -8.63
N HIS A 79 7.37 2.24 -8.63
CA HIS A 79 8.41 1.77 -7.72
C HIS A 79 8.10 2.18 -6.28
N ASN A 80 7.67 3.41 -6.05
CA ASN A 80 7.27 3.89 -4.73
C ASN A 80 6.03 3.16 -4.22
N LEU A 81 5.02 2.96 -5.09
CA LEU A 81 3.84 2.16 -4.72
C LEU A 81 4.23 0.73 -4.31
N GLY A 82 5.04 0.04 -5.12
CA GLY A 82 5.51 -1.32 -4.80
C GLY A 82 6.30 -1.40 -3.49
N ALA A 83 7.17 -0.41 -3.23
CA ALA A 83 7.93 -0.34 -1.98
C ALA A 83 7.02 -0.05 -0.77
N CYS A 84 6.03 0.85 -0.90
CA CYS A 84 5.01 1.08 0.13
C CYS A 84 4.21 -0.19 0.41
N MET A 85 3.78 -0.93 -0.63
CA MET A 85 3.06 -2.19 -0.48
C MET A 85 3.87 -3.23 0.29
N ARG A 86 5.14 -3.40 -0.07
CA ARG A 86 6.04 -4.35 0.62
C ARG A 86 6.19 -4.01 2.11
N THR A 87 6.33 -2.74 2.43
CA THR A 87 6.46 -2.27 3.82
C THR A 87 5.13 -2.39 4.56
N ALA A 88 4.01 -2.08 3.90
CA ALA A 88 2.67 -2.19 4.46
C ALA A 88 2.32 -3.64 4.84
N ASP A 89 2.65 -4.60 3.98
CA ASP A 89 2.51 -6.03 4.27
C ASP A 89 3.31 -6.44 5.51
N ALA A 90 4.60 -6.08 5.53
CA ALA A 90 5.48 -6.37 6.66
C ALA A 90 5.03 -5.72 7.98
N ALA A 91 4.35 -4.56 7.91
CA ALA A 91 3.80 -3.85 9.06
C ALA A 91 2.36 -4.25 9.41
N GLY A 92 1.77 -5.25 8.74
CA GLY A 92 0.43 -5.74 9.05
C GLY A 92 -0.69 -4.74 8.74
N VAL A 93 -0.57 -3.98 7.65
CA VAL A 93 -1.63 -3.09 7.14
C VAL A 93 -2.79 -3.94 6.60
N ASP A 94 -4.01 -3.62 7.00
CA ASP A 94 -5.22 -4.35 6.57
C ASP A 94 -5.59 -4.05 5.11
N ALA A 95 -5.43 -2.78 4.66
CA ALA A 95 -5.65 -2.40 3.26
C ALA A 95 -4.87 -1.14 2.87
N ILE A 96 -4.54 -1.07 1.56
CA ILE A 96 -3.99 0.14 0.92
C ILE A 96 -5.09 0.80 0.11
N VAL A 97 -5.32 2.08 0.35
CA VAL A 97 -6.33 2.88 -0.36
C VAL A 97 -5.64 3.93 -1.23
N VAL A 98 -6.04 3.98 -2.48
CA VAL A 98 -5.51 4.94 -3.46
C VAL A 98 -6.65 5.64 -4.22
N PRO A 99 -6.45 6.85 -4.75
CA PRO A 99 -7.41 7.41 -5.69
C PRO A 99 -7.40 6.58 -6.98
N ARG A 100 -8.60 6.35 -7.56
CA ARG A 100 -8.77 5.60 -8.82
C ARG A 100 -8.07 6.26 -10.00
N HIS A 101 -7.94 7.58 -9.96
CA HIS A 101 -7.30 8.38 -11.00
C HIS A 101 -6.16 9.20 -10.41
N GLY A 102 -5.10 9.41 -11.20
CA GLY A 102 -3.95 10.21 -10.80
C GLY A 102 -2.99 9.54 -9.81
N ALA A 103 -3.10 8.22 -9.64
CA ALA A 103 -2.18 7.41 -8.86
C ALA A 103 -1.71 6.19 -9.68
N ALA A 104 -0.58 5.61 -9.29
CA ALA A 104 -0.13 4.34 -9.82
C ALA A 104 -1.12 3.23 -9.45
N GLY A 105 -1.43 2.37 -10.42
CA GLY A 105 -2.22 1.17 -10.23
C GLY A 105 -1.34 -0.07 -10.12
N LEU A 106 -1.97 -1.19 -9.77
CA LEU A 106 -1.30 -2.48 -9.76
C LEU A 106 -0.85 -2.86 -11.18
N GLY A 107 0.43 -3.17 -11.35
CA GLY A 107 1.05 -3.53 -12.61
C GLY A 107 2.30 -4.40 -12.39
N PRO A 108 2.94 -4.90 -13.47
CA PRO A 108 4.11 -5.77 -13.35
C PRO A 108 5.25 -5.19 -12.52
N THR A 109 5.54 -3.89 -12.70
CA THR A 109 6.57 -3.19 -11.94
C THR A 109 6.24 -3.16 -10.44
N VAL A 110 4.97 -2.85 -10.10
CA VAL A 110 4.50 -2.84 -8.69
C VAL A 110 4.64 -4.23 -8.07
N SER A 111 4.12 -5.29 -8.72
CA SER A 111 4.23 -6.67 -8.20
C SER A 111 5.68 -7.10 -7.99
N LYS A 112 6.57 -6.74 -8.94
CA LYS A 112 7.99 -7.06 -8.82
C LYS A 112 8.67 -6.37 -7.63
N VAL A 113 8.40 -5.08 -7.43
CA VAL A 113 8.99 -4.30 -6.32
C VAL A 113 8.37 -4.69 -4.99
N ALA A 114 7.07 -4.97 -4.97
CA ALA A 114 6.34 -5.41 -3.78
C ALA A 114 6.76 -6.81 -3.27
N ALA A 115 7.48 -7.60 -4.08
CA ALA A 115 8.08 -8.89 -3.68
C ALA A 115 7.06 -9.87 -3.04
N GLY A 116 5.85 -9.97 -3.61
CA GLY A 116 4.77 -10.85 -3.14
C GLY A 116 3.67 -10.13 -2.35
N ALA A 117 3.95 -8.95 -1.79
CA ALA A 117 2.95 -8.19 -1.03
C ALA A 117 1.75 -7.73 -1.89
N ALA A 118 1.96 -7.48 -3.19
CA ALA A 118 0.89 -7.07 -4.10
C ALA A 118 -0.19 -8.14 -4.32
N GLU A 119 0.13 -9.39 -4.06
CA GLU A 119 -0.76 -10.55 -4.18
C GLU A 119 -1.50 -10.86 -2.85
N GLN A 120 -1.03 -10.33 -1.73
CA GLN A 120 -1.56 -10.58 -0.38
C GLN A 120 -2.36 -9.40 0.17
N LEU A 121 -1.87 -8.18 -0.02
CA LEU A 121 -2.49 -6.97 0.51
C LEU A 121 -3.78 -6.61 -0.21
N THR A 122 -4.78 -6.23 0.56
CA THR A 122 -6.01 -5.63 0.05
C THR A 122 -5.71 -4.26 -0.56
N PHE A 123 -6.03 -4.10 -1.84
CA PHE A 123 -5.83 -2.85 -2.61
C PHE A 123 -7.18 -2.26 -3.00
N VAL A 124 -7.41 -0.99 -2.67
CA VAL A 124 -8.72 -0.35 -2.81
C VAL A 124 -8.62 0.97 -3.59
N PRO A 125 -8.90 0.97 -4.89
CA PRO A 125 -9.02 2.20 -5.65
C PRO A 125 -10.38 2.87 -5.40
N VAL A 126 -10.37 4.06 -4.78
CA VAL A 126 -11.58 4.81 -4.47
C VAL A 126 -11.81 5.97 -5.44
N ALA A 127 -13.07 6.29 -5.70
CA ALA A 127 -13.42 7.41 -6.58
C ALA A 127 -13.17 8.77 -5.92
N ASN A 128 -13.38 8.88 -4.61
CA ASN A 128 -13.22 10.10 -3.84
C ASN A 128 -12.56 9.83 -2.49
N LEU A 129 -11.26 10.10 -2.42
CA LEU A 129 -10.44 9.88 -1.22
C LEU A 129 -10.92 10.73 -0.03
N GLY A 130 -11.33 11.97 -0.26
CA GLY A 130 -11.85 12.85 0.80
C GLY A 130 -13.11 12.28 1.45
N ARG A 131 -14.10 11.90 0.65
CA ARG A 131 -15.33 11.27 1.17
C ARG A 131 -15.04 9.97 1.91
N MET A 132 -14.05 9.19 1.44
CA MET A 132 -13.63 7.97 2.13
C MET A 132 -13.03 8.31 3.50
N LEU A 133 -12.19 9.34 3.61
CA LEU A 133 -11.65 9.79 4.90
C LEU A 133 -12.74 10.33 5.84
N ASP A 134 -13.74 11.03 5.31
CA ASP A 134 -14.86 11.56 6.12
C ASP A 134 -15.59 10.40 6.83
N TRP A 135 -16.04 9.37 6.09
CA TRP A 135 -16.73 8.25 6.72
C TRP A 135 -15.82 7.37 7.60
N LEU A 136 -14.53 7.25 7.33
CA LEU A 136 -13.61 6.57 8.26
C LEU A 136 -13.62 7.25 9.64
N GLY A 137 -13.68 8.58 9.66
CA GLY A 137 -13.84 9.34 10.91
C GLY A 137 -15.13 9.03 11.66
N GLU A 138 -16.26 8.82 10.93
CA GLU A 138 -17.53 8.41 11.52
C GLU A 138 -17.44 7.04 12.20
N TYR A 139 -16.58 6.14 11.71
CA TYR A 139 -16.26 4.84 12.32
C TYR A 139 -15.20 4.91 13.44
N GLY A 140 -14.76 6.12 13.82
CA GLY A 140 -13.74 6.28 14.86
C GLY A 140 -12.32 5.91 14.43
N VAL A 141 -12.05 5.78 13.13
CA VAL A 141 -10.71 5.56 12.61
C VAL A 141 -9.97 6.89 12.58
N ARG A 142 -8.87 6.99 13.32
CA ARG A 142 -8.04 8.21 13.38
C ARG A 142 -7.27 8.39 12.07
N ARG A 143 -7.38 9.56 11.46
CA ARG A 143 -6.72 9.92 10.19
C ARG A 143 -5.48 10.74 10.48
N ILE A 144 -4.31 10.12 10.31
CA ILE A 144 -3.01 10.72 10.57
C ILE A 144 -2.35 11.05 9.23
N GLY A 145 -2.27 12.34 8.92
CA GLY A 145 -1.60 12.82 7.70
C GLY A 145 -0.13 13.16 7.93
N THR A 146 0.71 12.94 6.93
CA THR A 146 2.13 13.34 6.99
C THR A 146 2.36 14.67 6.27
N SER A 147 3.14 15.55 6.88
CA SER A 147 3.54 16.84 6.30
C SER A 147 4.88 17.27 6.87
N ASP A 148 5.77 17.79 6.01
CA ASP A 148 7.03 18.42 6.40
C ASP A 148 6.83 19.73 7.19
N ARG A 149 5.62 20.28 7.15
CA ARG A 149 5.24 21.54 7.82
C ARG A 149 4.35 21.33 9.04
N ALA A 150 4.19 20.09 9.49
CA ALA A 150 3.40 19.82 10.69
C ALA A 150 4.18 20.21 11.95
N ASP A 151 3.48 20.86 12.87
CA ASP A 151 4.05 21.25 14.17
C ASP A 151 4.26 20.05 15.09
N SER A 152 3.44 19.01 14.94
CA SER A 152 3.52 17.79 15.75
C SER A 152 4.52 16.79 15.17
N SER A 153 5.43 16.29 16.01
CA SER A 153 6.28 15.16 15.64
C SER A 153 5.51 13.85 15.61
N LEU A 154 5.82 12.98 14.64
CA LEU A 154 5.30 11.61 14.60
C LEU A 154 5.52 10.89 15.95
N PHE A 155 6.67 11.09 16.56
CA PHE A 155 7.08 10.39 17.79
C PHE A 155 6.36 10.88 19.05
N GLU A 156 5.68 12.03 19.00
CA GLU A 156 4.90 12.62 20.09
C GLU A 156 3.39 12.43 19.91
N ALA A 157 2.95 12.16 18.69
CA ALA A 157 1.55 11.99 18.36
C ALA A 157 0.96 10.73 19.02
N ASP A 158 -0.34 10.79 19.33
CA ASP A 158 -1.10 9.62 19.71
C ASP A 158 -1.42 8.78 18.47
N LEU A 159 -0.80 7.63 18.36
CA LEU A 159 -0.88 6.68 17.25
C LEU A 159 -1.67 5.40 17.63
N GLY A 160 -2.33 5.39 18.75
CA GLY A 160 -3.09 4.22 19.26
C GLY A 160 -4.43 4.02 18.55
N GLY A 161 -5.00 2.83 18.73
CA GLY A 161 -6.30 2.46 18.20
C GLY A 161 -6.32 2.19 16.70
N SER A 162 -7.48 2.39 16.08
CA SER A 162 -7.65 2.25 14.62
C SER A 162 -7.13 3.48 13.90
N VAL A 163 -6.22 3.29 12.93
CA VAL A 163 -5.49 4.37 12.26
C VAL A 163 -5.57 4.21 10.74
N ALA A 164 -5.82 5.32 10.06
CA ALA A 164 -5.55 5.53 8.63
C ALA A 164 -4.35 6.47 8.48
N LEU A 165 -3.18 5.92 8.14
CA LEU A 165 -1.99 6.71 7.82
C LEU A 165 -2.12 7.26 6.41
N VAL A 166 -2.09 8.59 6.26
CA VAL A 166 -2.29 9.27 4.99
C VAL A 166 -0.97 9.89 4.53
N MET A 167 -0.43 9.34 3.44
CA MET A 167 0.83 9.78 2.81
C MET A 167 0.53 10.60 1.56
N GLY A 168 1.21 11.72 1.42
CA GLY A 168 1.10 12.60 0.26
C GLY A 168 2.04 12.24 -0.88
N ARG A 169 1.97 13.01 -1.97
CA ARG A 169 2.86 12.91 -3.13
C ARG A 169 4.29 13.30 -2.77
N GLU A 170 5.24 12.79 -3.53
CA GLU A 170 6.68 12.95 -3.28
C GLU A 170 7.14 14.43 -3.21
N HIS A 171 6.59 15.31 -4.03
CA HIS A 171 7.04 16.70 -4.12
C HIS A 171 6.06 17.73 -3.54
N THR A 172 4.77 17.40 -3.51
CA THR A 172 3.73 18.35 -3.11
C THR A 172 3.06 18.01 -1.79
N GLY A 173 3.36 16.83 -1.23
CA GLY A 173 2.73 16.35 -0.01
C GLY A 173 1.23 16.08 -0.19
N LEU A 174 0.49 16.18 0.88
CA LEU A 174 -0.97 16.06 0.88
C LEU A 174 -1.61 17.27 0.23
N SER A 175 -2.68 17.06 -0.54
CA SER A 175 -3.53 18.16 -1.01
C SER A 175 -4.21 18.84 0.17
N LYS A 176 -4.52 20.17 0.03
CA LYS A 176 -5.21 20.92 1.08
C LYS A 176 -6.53 20.26 1.50
N ALA A 177 -7.25 19.71 0.54
CA ALA A 177 -8.53 19.05 0.79
C ALA A 177 -8.37 17.74 1.60
N ILE A 178 -7.29 17.00 1.42
CA ILE A 178 -6.99 15.78 2.19
C ILE A 178 -6.40 16.14 3.55
N SER A 179 -5.45 17.08 3.62
CA SER A 179 -4.90 17.57 4.90
C SER A 179 -5.98 18.05 5.86
N ALA A 180 -6.98 18.77 5.36
CA ALA A 180 -8.10 19.28 6.18
C ALA A 180 -9.02 18.17 6.74
N ARG A 181 -8.90 16.95 6.25
CA ARG A 181 -9.66 15.78 6.69
C ARG A 181 -8.87 14.85 7.63
N CYS A 182 -7.60 15.14 7.83
CA CYS A 182 -6.79 14.45 8.83
C CYS A 182 -7.09 15.02 10.22
N ASP A 183 -7.17 14.14 11.22
CA ASP A 183 -7.37 14.55 12.63
C ASP A 183 -6.11 15.21 13.19
N VAL A 184 -4.96 14.78 12.68
CA VAL A 184 -3.65 15.35 13.01
C VAL A 184 -2.71 15.25 11.80
N LEU A 185 -1.87 16.26 11.64
CA LEU A 185 -0.73 16.22 10.74
C LEU A 185 0.53 16.01 11.56
N VAL A 186 1.40 15.12 11.11
CA VAL A 186 2.65 14.78 11.78
C VAL A 186 3.84 14.95 10.84
N SER A 187 4.98 15.36 11.39
CA SER A 187 6.26 15.45 10.70
C SER A 187 7.24 14.39 11.19
N LEU A 188 8.15 14.00 10.29
CA LEU A 188 9.37 13.28 10.66
C LEU A 188 10.49 14.30 10.93
N PRO A 189 11.13 14.29 12.11
CA PRO A 189 12.20 15.23 12.39
C PRO A 189 13.39 15.02 11.45
N MET A 190 13.78 16.05 10.73
CA MET A 190 14.91 16.04 9.82
C MET A 190 16.10 16.74 10.46
N GLN A 191 17.25 16.07 10.58
CA GLN A 191 18.47 16.62 11.23
C GLN A 191 19.53 17.06 10.22
N GLY A 192 19.33 16.77 8.94
CA GLY A 192 20.27 17.03 7.87
C GLY A 192 19.86 18.20 6.97
N VAL A 193 20.49 18.24 5.79
CA VAL A 193 20.25 19.30 4.77
C VAL A 193 18.98 19.01 3.95
N VAL A 194 18.60 17.74 3.81
CA VAL A 194 17.40 17.36 3.04
C VAL A 194 16.14 17.68 3.82
N SER A 195 15.14 18.20 3.13
CA SER A 195 13.85 18.61 3.73
C SER A 195 12.84 17.49 3.85
N SER A 196 13.03 16.36 3.14
CA SER A 196 12.10 15.24 3.15
C SER A 196 12.79 13.92 2.82
N LEU A 197 12.14 12.82 3.15
CA LEU A 197 12.51 11.46 2.76
C LEU A 197 11.71 11.02 1.54
N ASN A 198 12.22 10.02 0.83
CA ASN A 198 11.42 9.29 -0.14
C ASN A 198 10.14 8.76 0.54
N VAL A 199 9.01 8.84 -0.16
CA VAL A 199 7.70 8.50 0.42
C VAL A 199 7.63 7.07 0.95
N SER A 200 8.26 6.10 0.29
CA SER A 200 8.25 4.71 0.77
C SER A 200 9.09 4.52 2.05
N VAL A 201 10.18 5.27 2.19
CA VAL A 201 10.99 5.30 3.42
C VAL A 201 10.20 5.94 4.56
N ALA A 202 9.59 7.11 4.32
CA ALA A 202 8.75 7.79 5.29
C ALA A 202 7.57 6.91 5.73
N THR A 203 6.91 6.24 4.78
CA THR A 203 5.84 5.27 5.05
C THR A 203 6.32 4.18 6.00
N GLY A 204 7.51 3.62 5.77
CA GLY A 204 8.09 2.59 6.64
C GLY A 204 8.28 3.07 8.07
N ILE A 205 8.88 4.24 8.25
CA ILE A 205 9.11 4.82 9.58
C ILE A 205 7.77 5.03 10.31
N CYS A 206 6.78 5.62 9.61
CA CYS A 206 5.46 5.88 10.20
C CYS A 206 4.72 4.59 10.59
N LEU A 207 4.69 3.59 9.71
CA LEU A 207 4.01 2.32 9.99
C LEU A 207 4.65 1.57 11.16
N TYR A 208 5.98 1.51 11.23
CA TYR A 208 6.67 0.84 12.32
C TYR A 208 6.57 1.60 13.65
N GLU A 209 6.49 2.94 13.64
CA GLU A 209 6.18 3.68 14.87
C GLU A 209 4.75 3.42 15.35
N ILE A 210 3.77 3.35 14.43
CA ILE A 210 2.39 2.95 14.77
C ILE A 210 2.39 1.53 15.38
N GLN A 211 3.11 0.57 14.80
CA GLN A 211 3.21 -0.79 15.34
C GLN A 211 3.85 -0.81 16.73
N ARG A 212 4.94 -0.06 16.91
CA ARG A 212 5.60 0.05 18.21
C ARG A 212 4.68 0.59 19.31
N ARG A 213 3.75 1.50 18.96
CA ARG A 213 2.77 2.06 19.91
C ARG A 213 1.60 1.13 20.20
N ARG A 214 1.36 0.14 19.34
CA ARG A 214 0.29 -0.86 19.50
C ARG A 214 0.73 -2.12 20.26
N SER A 215 2.06 -2.33 20.36
CA SER A 215 2.67 -3.40 21.13
C SER A 215 2.82 -3.00 22.60
#